data_b5e9ca2dd035f7b63fdcaf2f2974dc53
#
_entry.id   b5e9ca2dd035f7b63fdcaf2f2974dc53
#
_cell.length_a   1.000
_cell.length_b   1.000
_cell.length_c   1.000
_cell.angle_alpha   90.00
_cell.angle_beta   90.00
_cell.angle_gamma   90.00
#
_symmetry.space_group_name_H-M   'P 1'
#
loop_
_entity.id
_entity.type
_entity.pdbx_description
1 polymer ?
#
loop_
_entity_poly.entity_id
_entity_poly.type
_entity_poly.pdbx_seq_one_letter_code
_entity_poly.pdbx_strand_id
1 'polypeptide(L)'
;MFMNRIFKQFGDCKVSITTSYGPDFIKYLNRVIVFPPQPNCDKTLVYENVSKAGFRAQKSYNRDRAFAVMLDNSIIEVLHQADIVFFAPQQPIYTKSYIESVVDNLKKGALKVLLPQGFYRNFDSDNNVLVREFSEAKEILPLMDIVIVSEQDSPDMVQQAKGWSSSMNVMPVVTLGAKGAIAFKKGGKILLPAIPVPEEDIIDSVGSGDIFSASFAYKYKQTNNLEEAGRFANAVARQCLFYKSEDIKIDLSKLQ
;
A
#
# COMPACT_ATOMS: atom_id res chain seq x y z
N MET A 1 1.86 2.79 -8.23
CA MET A 1 1.89 2.18 -9.59
C MET A 1 1.83 0.64 -9.55
N PHE A 2 2.51 -0.05 -8.64
CA PHE A 2 2.50 -1.53 -8.53
C PHE A 2 1.09 -2.11 -8.36
N MET A 3 0.32 -1.61 -7.40
CA MET A 3 -1.07 -2.05 -7.18
C MET A 3 -1.93 -1.94 -8.46
N ASN A 4 -1.84 -0.83 -9.20
CA ASN A 4 -2.56 -0.67 -10.46
C ASN A 4 -2.19 -1.71 -11.51
N ARG A 5 -0.89 -2.09 -11.61
CA ARG A 5 -0.44 -3.14 -12.55
C ARG A 5 -1.07 -4.48 -12.23
N ILE A 6 -1.21 -4.79 -10.95
CA ILE A 6 -1.81 -6.06 -10.49
C ILE A 6 -3.32 -6.07 -10.73
N PHE A 7 -4.03 -5.02 -10.32
CA PHE A 7 -5.47 -4.94 -10.55
C PHE A 7 -5.86 -5.05 -12.03
N LYS A 8 -5.07 -4.48 -12.93
CA LYS A 8 -5.29 -4.63 -14.39
C LYS A 8 -5.19 -6.09 -14.87
N GLN A 9 -4.44 -6.92 -14.20
CA GLN A 9 -4.28 -8.34 -14.56
C GLN A 9 -5.36 -9.22 -13.96
N PHE A 10 -6.08 -8.76 -12.94
CA PHE A 10 -7.26 -9.45 -12.41
C PHE A 10 -8.50 -9.33 -13.32
N GLY A 11 -8.44 -8.45 -14.33
CA GLY A 11 -9.36 -8.43 -15.47
C GLY A 11 -10.63 -7.60 -15.30
N ASP A 12 -11.20 -7.56 -14.10
CA ASP A 12 -12.49 -6.93 -13.79
C ASP A 12 -12.39 -5.64 -12.96
N CYS A 13 -11.15 -5.18 -12.71
CA CYS A 13 -10.90 -4.04 -11.83
C CYS A 13 -10.79 -2.72 -12.60
N LYS A 14 -11.61 -1.74 -12.23
CA LYS A 14 -11.40 -0.33 -12.58
C LYS A 14 -10.59 0.34 -11.48
N VAL A 15 -9.47 0.94 -11.84
CA VAL A 15 -8.56 1.58 -10.88
C VAL A 15 -8.46 3.06 -11.17
N SER A 16 -8.66 3.87 -10.14
CA SER A 16 -8.42 5.31 -10.14
C SER A 16 -7.35 5.65 -9.11
N ILE A 17 -6.48 6.61 -9.42
CA ILE A 17 -5.42 7.07 -8.54
C ILE A 17 -5.64 8.55 -8.26
N THR A 18 -5.72 8.93 -6.99
CA THR A 18 -5.75 10.34 -6.56
C THR A 18 -4.41 10.68 -5.95
N THR A 19 -3.66 11.60 -6.57
CA THR A 19 -2.31 11.97 -6.14
C THR A 19 -1.90 13.34 -6.68
N SER A 20 -1.02 14.05 -5.96
CA SER A 20 -0.27 15.16 -6.54
C SER A 20 0.84 14.62 -7.45
N TYR A 21 1.05 15.24 -8.62
CA TYR A 21 2.10 14.85 -9.54
C TYR A 21 2.46 15.98 -10.51
N GLY A 22 3.68 15.93 -11.04
CA GLY A 22 4.18 16.84 -12.05
C GLY A 22 4.16 16.26 -13.47
N PRO A 23 4.52 17.07 -14.49
CA PRO A 23 4.61 16.62 -15.89
C PRO A 23 5.57 15.45 -16.12
N ASP A 24 6.59 15.32 -15.28
CA ASP A 24 7.57 14.24 -15.29
C ASP A 24 6.96 12.84 -15.04
N PHE A 25 5.77 12.79 -14.44
CA PHE A 25 5.07 11.54 -14.16
C PHE A 25 4.13 11.09 -15.29
N ILE A 26 3.77 11.96 -16.26
CA ILE A 26 2.79 11.66 -17.32
C ILE A 26 3.15 10.37 -18.09
N LYS A 27 4.43 10.15 -18.37
CA LYS A 27 4.92 8.95 -19.09
C LYS A 27 4.57 7.62 -18.40
N TYR A 28 4.28 7.64 -17.09
CA TYR A 28 3.90 6.46 -16.32
C TYR A 28 2.39 6.26 -16.21
N LEU A 29 1.58 7.22 -16.68
CA LEU A 29 0.13 7.22 -16.57
C LEU A 29 -0.59 6.50 -17.72
N ASN A 30 0.12 5.80 -18.59
CA ASN A 30 -0.50 5.09 -19.72
C ASN A 30 -1.66 4.19 -19.25
N ARG A 31 -2.87 4.51 -19.74
CA ARG A 31 -4.13 3.82 -19.38
C ARG A 31 -4.46 3.82 -17.87
N VAL A 32 -4.01 4.81 -17.12
CA VAL A 32 -4.35 5.02 -15.71
C VAL A 32 -5.34 6.17 -15.61
N ILE A 33 -6.43 6.00 -14.87
CA ILE A 33 -7.31 7.09 -14.48
C ILE A 33 -6.67 7.76 -13.27
N VAL A 34 -6.29 9.02 -13.41
CA VAL A 34 -5.66 9.79 -12.34
C VAL A 34 -6.45 11.05 -12.04
N PHE A 35 -6.50 11.44 -10.78
CA PHE A 35 -7.09 12.68 -10.30
C PHE A 35 -6.04 13.51 -9.55
N PRO A 36 -5.89 14.80 -9.88
CA PRO A 36 -6.56 15.50 -10.99
C PRO A 36 -6.09 14.97 -12.35
N PRO A 37 -6.85 15.18 -13.45
CA PRO A 37 -6.49 14.67 -14.78
C PRO A 37 -5.31 15.41 -15.43
N GLN A 38 -4.92 16.55 -14.86
CA GLN A 38 -3.74 17.34 -15.27
C GLN A 38 -2.77 17.45 -14.09
N PRO A 39 -1.44 17.55 -14.35
CA PRO A 39 -0.46 17.80 -13.31
C PRO A 39 -0.84 19.02 -12.47
N ASN A 40 -0.72 18.89 -11.16
CA ASN A 40 -1.06 19.94 -10.17
C ASN A 40 0.16 20.45 -9.41
N CYS A 41 1.36 20.03 -9.81
CA CYS A 41 2.64 20.58 -9.37
C CYS A 41 3.67 20.54 -10.51
N ASP A 42 4.82 21.17 -10.32
CA ASP A 42 5.89 21.27 -11.33
C ASP A 42 6.73 20.00 -11.42
N LYS A 43 6.85 19.24 -10.33
CA LYS A 43 7.59 17.96 -10.25
C LYS A 43 6.91 16.98 -9.32
N THR A 44 7.13 15.70 -9.56
CA THR A 44 6.61 14.63 -8.73
C THR A 44 7.57 14.30 -7.58
N LEU A 45 7.01 13.88 -6.43
CA LEU A 45 7.76 13.27 -5.33
C LEU A 45 8.54 12.05 -5.83
N VAL A 46 9.83 12.00 -5.54
CA VAL A 46 10.72 10.90 -5.95
C VAL A 46 11.38 10.27 -4.73
N TYR A 47 11.41 8.94 -4.70
CA TYR A 47 12.23 8.17 -3.78
C TYR A 47 13.33 7.43 -4.54
N GLU A 48 14.56 7.60 -4.10
CA GLU A 48 15.75 6.92 -4.61
C GLU A 48 16.22 5.89 -3.58
N ASN A 49 16.30 4.62 -3.99
CA ASN A 49 16.90 3.57 -3.17
C ASN A 49 18.38 3.48 -3.50
N VAL A 50 19.23 3.75 -2.52
CA VAL A 50 20.69 3.67 -2.65
C VAL A 50 21.17 2.42 -1.92
N SER A 51 21.73 1.47 -2.67
CA SER A 51 22.40 0.29 -2.10
C SER A 51 23.91 0.47 -2.20
N LYS A 52 24.62 0.52 -1.06
CA LYS A 52 26.08 0.48 -0.99
C LYS A 52 26.52 -0.58 0.00
N ALA A 53 27.31 -1.56 -0.45
CA ALA A 53 28.00 -2.54 0.38
C ALA A 53 27.10 -3.18 1.48
N GLY A 54 25.89 -3.62 1.13
CA GLY A 54 24.94 -4.24 2.07
C GLY A 54 24.14 -3.25 2.92
N PHE A 55 24.37 -1.95 2.78
CA PHE A 55 23.59 -0.90 3.43
C PHE A 55 22.54 -0.35 2.46
N ARG A 56 21.28 -0.37 2.86
CA ARG A 56 20.17 0.19 2.09
C ARG A 56 19.77 1.53 2.69
N ALA A 57 20.02 2.60 1.96
CA ALA A 57 19.55 3.94 2.29
C ALA A 57 18.47 4.39 1.29
N GLN A 58 17.60 5.29 1.71
CA GLN A 58 16.59 5.89 0.86
C GLN A 58 16.69 7.40 0.94
N LYS A 59 16.63 8.06 -0.23
CA LYS A 59 16.53 9.52 -0.34
C LYS A 59 15.19 9.92 -0.94
N SER A 60 14.71 11.10 -0.57
CA SER A 60 13.45 11.65 -1.07
C SER A 60 13.64 13.07 -1.58
N TYR A 61 13.13 13.34 -2.78
CA TYR A 61 13.21 14.63 -3.44
C TYR A 61 11.84 15.17 -3.80
N ASN A 62 11.70 16.50 -3.93
CA ASN A 62 10.47 17.22 -4.26
C ASN A 62 9.34 16.96 -3.24
N ARG A 63 9.68 16.86 -1.97
CA ARG A 63 8.73 16.52 -0.88
C ARG A 63 7.63 17.55 -0.70
N ASP A 64 7.93 18.83 -0.91
CA ASP A 64 7.02 19.96 -0.86
C ASP A 64 5.97 19.94 -1.99
N ARG A 65 6.16 19.08 -2.98
CA ARG A 65 5.22 18.85 -4.08
C ARG A 65 4.21 17.73 -3.81
N ALA A 66 4.37 16.98 -2.72
CA ALA A 66 3.41 15.96 -2.32
C ALA A 66 2.44 16.51 -1.26
N PHE A 67 1.15 16.51 -1.60
CA PHE A 67 0.06 16.96 -0.74
C PHE A 67 -1.20 16.12 -0.97
N ALA A 68 -2.10 16.14 -0.01
CA ALA A 68 -3.42 15.55 -0.14
C ALA A 68 -4.25 16.33 -1.17
N VAL A 69 -4.72 15.65 -2.21
CA VAL A 69 -5.55 16.29 -3.25
C VAL A 69 -6.94 16.57 -2.68
N MET A 70 -7.42 17.80 -2.85
CA MET A 70 -8.76 18.17 -2.41
C MET A 70 -9.82 17.37 -3.15
N LEU A 71 -10.85 16.95 -2.43
CA LEU A 71 -11.98 16.23 -3.01
C LEU A 71 -12.84 17.19 -3.83
N ASP A 72 -12.92 16.95 -5.13
CA ASP A 72 -13.88 17.57 -6.03
C ASP A 72 -15.01 16.58 -6.39
N ASN A 73 -16.01 17.03 -7.11
CA ASN A 73 -17.13 16.20 -7.50
C ASN A 73 -16.71 14.95 -8.29
N SER A 74 -15.67 15.04 -9.11
CA SER A 74 -15.20 13.92 -9.92
C SER A 74 -14.57 12.81 -9.08
N ILE A 75 -13.81 13.20 -8.03
CA ILE A 75 -13.25 12.26 -7.05
C ILE A 75 -14.38 11.65 -6.21
N ILE A 76 -15.34 12.47 -5.76
CA ILE A 76 -16.47 12.02 -4.95
C ILE A 76 -17.32 10.98 -5.72
N GLU A 77 -17.58 11.20 -7.00
CA GLU A 77 -18.29 10.23 -7.85
C GLU A 77 -17.58 8.88 -7.92
N VAL A 78 -16.24 8.87 -7.98
CA VAL A 78 -15.46 7.63 -7.94
C VAL A 78 -15.54 6.97 -6.58
N LEU A 79 -15.46 7.75 -5.49
CA LEU A 79 -15.56 7.23 -4.12
C LEU A 79 -16.92 6.58 -3.84
N HIS A 80 -18.01 7.16 -4.35
CA HIS A 80 -19.35 6.57 -4.25
C HIS A 80 -19.49 5.21 -4.96
N GLN A 81 -18.57 4.85 -5.85
CA GLN A 81 -18.57 3.57 -6.57
C GLN A 81 -17.47 2.60 -6.09
N ALA A 82 -16.51 3.08 -5.30
CA ALA A 82 -15.36 2.28 -4.92
C ALA A 82 -15.71 1.10 -4.02
N ASP A 83 -15.25 -0.10 -4.37
CA ASP A 83 -15.34 -1.30 -3.54
C ASP A 83 -14.23 -1.37 -2.51
N ILE A 84 -13.06 -0.85 -2.86
CA ILE A 84 -11.85 -0.83 -2.02
C ILE A 84 -11.20 0.54 -2.18
N VAL A 85 -10.81 1.16 -1.09
CA VAL A 85 -10.00 2.39 -1.08
C VAL A 85 -8.71 2.12 -0.33
N PHE A 86 -7.58 2.45 -0.97
CA PHE A 86 -6.27 2.40 -0.38
C PHE A 86 -5.79 3.80 0.00
N PHE A 87 -5.49 3.99 1.26
CA PHE A 87 -4.72 5.13 1.75
C PHE A 87 -3.25 4.71 1.79
N ALA A 88 -2.46 5.17 0.83
CA ALA A 88 -1.05 4.78 0.67
C ALA A 88 -0.12 6.00 0.58
N PRO A 89 -0.08 6.86 1.62
CA PRO A 89 0.76 8.04 1.61
C PRO A 89 2.23 7.63 1.59
N GLN A 90 3.03 8.35 0.80
CA GLN A 90 4.48 8.13 0.77
C GLN A 90 5.22 9.02 1.79
N GLN A 91 4.55 10.00 2.34
CA GLN A 91 4.96 10.87 3.45
C GLN A 91 3.71 11.28 4.25
N PRO A 92 3.81 11.84 5.46
CA PRO A 92 2.66 12.06 6.34
C PRO A 92 1.81 13.26 5.91
N ILE A 93 1.18 13.16 4.73
CA ILE A 93 0.35 14.22 4.13
C ILE A 93 -1.14 14.09 4.45
N TYR A 94 -1.61 12.94 4.95
CA TYR A 94 -3.02 12.75 5.25
C TYR A 94 -3.30 13.05 6.71
N THR A 95 -4.10 14.07 6.97
CA THR A 95 -4.65 14.34 8.28
C THR A 95 -5.87 13.46 8.57
N LYS A 96 -6.25 13.36 9.84
CA LYS A 96 -7.49 12.68 10.24
C LYS A 96 -8.69 13.25 9.48
N SER A 97 -8.85 14.57 9.44
CA SER A 97 -9.97 15.23 8.77
C SER A 97 -10.02 14.95 7.25
N TYR A 98 -8.87 14.85 6.59
CA TYR A 98 -8.82 14.46 5.18
C TYR A 98 -9.31 13.02 4.99
N ILE A 99 -8.85 12.11 5.84
CA ILE A 99 -9.27 10.70 5.78
C ILE A 99 -10.77 10.58 6.07
N GLU A 100 -11.29 11.28 7.08
CA GLU A 100 -12.71 11.33 7.39
C GLU A 100 -13.53 11.81 6.18
N SER A 101 -13.11 12.90 5.53
CA SER A 101 -13.82 13.39 4.34
C SER A 101 -13.81 12.40 3.17
N VAL A 102 -12.76 11.59 3.00
CA VAL A 102 -12.79 10.48 2.02
C VAL A 102 -13.76 9.40 2.47
N VAL A 103 -13.68 8.96 3.74
CA VAL A 103 -14.51 7.87 4.29
C VAL A 103 -16.01 8.21 4.23
N ASP A 104 -16.39 9.45 4.51
CA ASP A 104 -17.77 9.92 4.49
C ASP A 104 -18.40 9.88 3.08
N ASN A 105 -17.56 9.91 2.04
CA ASN A 105 -17.99 9.81 0.63
C ASN A 105 -17.89 8.39 0.06
N LEU A 106 -17.58 7.38 0.87
CA LEU A 106 -17.55 6.00 0.39
C LEU A 106 -18.93 5.38 0.37
N LYS A 107 -19.18 4.52 -0.61
CA LYS A 107 -20.38 3.67 -0.55
C LYS A 107 -20.35 2.75 0.67
N LYS A 108 -21.54 2.40 1.16
CA LYS A 108 -21.68 1.47 2.28
C LYS A 108 -20.98 0.14 1.97
N GLY A 109 -20.13 -0.30 2.88
CA GLY A 109 -19.40 -1.56 2.77
C GLY A 109 -18.13 -1.50 1.91
N ALA A 110 -17.70 -0.33 1.43
CA ALA A 110 -16.37 -0.16 0.84
C ALA A 110 -15.29 -0.57 1.84
N LEU A 111 -14.29 -1.32 1.39
CA LEU A 111 -13.16 -1.76 2.22
C LEU A 111 -12.10 -0.64 2.29
N LYS A 112 -11.77 -0.20 3.51
CA LYS A 112 -10.79 0.85 3.77
C LYS A 112 -9.47 0.22 4.20
N VAL A 113 -8.43 0.38 3.38
CA VAL A 113 -7.11 -0.21 3.59
C VAL A 113 -6.06 0.88 3.72
N LEU A 114 -5.29 0.86 4.80
CA LEU A 114 -4.18 1.78 5.02
C LEU A 114 -2.84 1.04 4.82
N LEU A 115 -1.95 1.65 4.03
CA LEU A 115 -0.53 1.33 3.98
C LEU A 115 0.23 2.51 4.59
N PRO A 116 0.56 2.48 5.88
CA PRO A 116 1.00 3.67 6.63
C PRO A 116 2.48 4.02 6.44
N GLN A 117 3.18 3.46 5.45
CA GLN A 117 4.61 3.65 5.27
C GLN A 117 5.04 5.12 5.31
N GLY A 118 4.25 6.03 4.74
CA GLY A 118 4.54 7.46 4.77
C GLY A 118 4.49 8.06 6.18
N PHE A 119 3.69 7.52 7.08
CA PHE A 119 3.60 7.97 8.47
C PHE A 119 4.81 7.56 9.32
N TYR A 120 5.59 6.57 8.88
CA TYR A 120 6.85 6.18 9.51
C TYR A 120 8.07 6.95 8.99
N ARG A 121 7.87 7.92 8.07
CA ARG A 121 8.97 8.64 7.43
C ARG A 121 9.13 10.04 7.99
N ASN A 122 10.37 10.36 8.31
CA ASN A 122 10.87 11.71 8.54
C ASN A 122 12.04 11.97 7.57
N PHE A 123 12.53 13.19 7.49
CA PHE A 123 13.52 13.58 6.51
C PHE A 123 14.51 14.57 7.13
N ASP A 124 15.80 14.39 6.81
CA ASP A 124 16.83 15.35 7.18
C ASP A 124 17.09 16.40 6.07
N SER A 125 18.06 17.29 6.33
CA SER A 125 18.49 18.33 5.37
C SER A 125 19.14 17.77 4.11
N ASP A 126 19.71 16.55 4.19
CA ASP A 126 20.40 15.88 3.09
C ASP A 126 19.46 14.97 2.27
N ASN A 127 18.17 15.12 2.48
CA ASN A 127 17.09 14.34 1.87
C ASN A 127 17.08 12.85 2.26
N ASN A 128 17.81 12.42 3.28
CA ASN A 128 17.73 11.06 3.75
C ASN A 128 16.37 10.80 4.41
N VAL A 129 15.82 9.61 4.16
CA VAL A 129 14.61 9.14 4.82
C VAL A 129 14.99 8.55 6.17
N LEU A 130 14.42 9.11 7.23
CA LEU A 130 14.59 8.67 8.60
C LEU A 130 13.30 8.00 9.08
N VAL A 131 13.43 7.05 10.00
CA VAL A 131 12.27 6.42 10.65
C VAL A 131 11.72 7.37 11.74
N ARG A 132 10.40 7.48 11.81
CA ARG A 132 9.67 8.12 12.91
C ARG A 132 8.59 7.18 13.45
N GLU A 133 8.04 7.49 14.61
CA GLU A 133 6.84 6.83 15.12
C GLU A 133 5.60 7.26 14.33
N PHE A 134 4.65 6.35 14.18
CA PHE A 134 3.31 6.64 13.66
C PHE A 134 2.44 7.20 14.81
N SER A 135 2.69 8.45 15.18
CA SER A 135 2.01 9.12 16.31
C SER A 135 0.51 9.29 16.08
N GLU A 136 0.09 9.41 14.82
CA GLU A 136 -1.31 9.59 14.41
C GLU A 136 -2.13 8.27 14.41
N ALA A 137 -1.51 7.14 14.77
CA ALA A 137 -2.13 5.81 14.70
C ALA A 137 -3.46 5.74 15.49
N LYS A 138 -3.53 6.32 16.69
CA LYS A 138 -4.74 6.31 17.52
C LYS A 138 -5.92 7.04 16.89
N GLU A 139 -5.65 8.02 16.03
CA GLU A 139 -6.68 8.81 15.37
C GLU A 139 -7.10 8.24 14.02
N ILE A 140 -6.15 7.65 13.30
CA ILE A 140 -6.34 7.18 11.91
C ILE A 140 -6.82 5.73 11.86
N LEU A 141 -6.21 4.83 12.64
CA LEU A 141 -6.53 3.40 12.53
C LEU A 141 -7.99 3.03 12.82
N PRO A 142 -8.70 3.70 13.73
CA PRO A 142 -10.14 3.42 13.94
C PRO A 142 -11.03 3.71 12.72
N LEU A 143 -10.55 4.50 11.75
CA LEU A 143 -11.25 4.80 10.50
C LEU A 143 -11.06 3.72 9.43
N MET A 144 -10.14 2.77 9.66
CA MET A 144 -9.75 1.74 8.68
C MET A 144 -10.34 0.38 9.03
N ASP A 145 -10.56 -0.43 8.00
CA ASP A 145 -10.90 -1.85 8.19
C ASP A 145 -9.64 -2.70 8.29
N ILE A 146 -8.63 -2.40 7.45
CA ILE A 146 -7.36 -3.11 7.40
C ILE A 146 -6.21 -2.11 7.43
N VAL A 147 -5.14 -2.44 8.16
CA VAL A 147 -3.83 -1.79 8.03
C VAL A 147 -2.77 -2.83 7.68
N ILE A 148 -2.02 -2.59 6.59
CA ILE A 148 -0.96 -3.49 6.15
C ILE A 148 0.38 -2.80 6.33
N VAL A 149 1.27 -3.42 7.09
CA VAL A 149 2.60 -2.93 7.45
C VAL A 149 3.65 -4.00 7.17
N SER A 150 4.91 -3.58 7.07
CA SER A 150 6.06 -4.49 7.02
C SER A 150 6.68 -4.64 8.41
N GLU A 151 7.21 -5.81 8.75
CA GLU A 151 8.03 -5.97 9.96
C GLU A 151 9.23 -5.01 9.98
N GLN A 152 9.62 -4.45 8.83
CA GLN A 152 10.72 -3.49 8.68
C GLN A 152 10.31 -2.03 8.95
N ASP A 153 9.02 -1.73 9.05
CA ASP A 153 8.55 -0.34 9.28
C ASP A 153 8.85 0.15 10.71
N SER A 154 8.93 -0.77 11.67
CA SER A 154 9.34 -0.49 13.06
C SER A 154 9.94 -1.74 13.71
N PRO A 155 10.92 -1.61 14.61
CA PRO A 155 11.49 -2.76 15.34
C PRO A 155 10.45 -3.62 16.07
N ASP A 156 9.40 -2.98 16.59
CA ASP A 156 8.34 -3.63 17.37
C ASP A 156 7.03 -3.80 16.60
N MET A 157 7.08 -3.83 15.27
CA MET A 157 5.87 -3.78 14.42
C MET A 157 4.87 -4.88 14.74
N VAL A 158 5.31 -6.11 14.95
CA VAL A 158 4.45 -7.25 15.29
C VAL A 158 3.72 -7.01 16.62
N GLN A 159 4.40 -6.43 17.61
CA GLN A 159 3.81 -6.11 18.90
C GLN A 159 2.85 -4.92 18.82
N GLN A 160 3.20 -3.89 18.06
CA GLN A 160 2.31 -2.75 17.78
C GLN A 160 1.03 -3.21 17.10
N ALA A 161 1.13 -4.02 16.04
CA ALA A 161 -0.01 -4.59 15.32
C ALA A 161 -0.93 -5.42 16.22
N LYS A 162 -0.36 -6.25 17.10
CA LYS A 162 -1.12 -6.97 18.13
C LYS A 162 -1.87 -6.01 19.06
N GLY A 163 -1.23 -4.93 19.49
CA GLY A 163 -1.84 -3.88 20.31
C GLY A 163 -3.01 -3.20 19.60
N TRP A 164 -2.86 -2.85 18.34
CA TRP A 164 -3.91 -2.22 17.52
C TRP A 164 -5.13 -3.11 17.38
N SER A 165 -4.95 -4.41 17.10
CA SER A 165 -6.07 -5.36 16.97
C SER A 165 -6.86 -5.54 18.27
N SER A 166 -6.22 -5.30 19.41
CA SER A 166 -6.85 -5.45 20.74
C SER A 166 -7.55 -4.17 21.20
N SER A 167 -7.01 -2.99 20.85
CA SER A 167 -7.47 -1.69 21.37
C SER A 167 -8.23 -0.84 20.37
N MET A 168 -8.16 -1.18 19.08
CA MET A 168 -8.78 -0.43 17.98
C MET A 168 -9.63 -1.36 17.11
N ASN A 169 -10.62 -0.80 16.42
CA ASN A 169 -11.48 -1.59 15.52
C ASN A 169 -10.84 -1.66 14.11
N VAL A 170 -9.63 -2.22 14.03
CA VAL A 170 -8.88 -2.38 12.79
C VAL A 170 -8.26 -3.78 12.75
N MET A 171 -8.07 -4.33 11.57
CA MET A 171 -7.39 -5.60 11.33
C MET A 171 -5.97 -5.36 10.80
N PRO A 172 -4.94 -5.48 11.64
CA PRO A 172 -3.57 -5.38 11.18
C PRO A 172 -3.09 -6.64 10.46
N VAL A 173 -2.36 -6.43 9.36
CA VAL A 173 -1.63 -7.46 8.62
C VAL A 173 -0.16 -7.04 8.55
N VAL A 174 0.73 -7.87 9.10
CA VAL A 174 2.18 -7.62 9.10
C VAL A 174 2.84 -8.54 8.10
N THR A 175 3.45 -8.00 7.07
CA THR A 175 4.25 -8.77 6.11
C THR A 175 5.64 -9.06 6.69
N LEU A 176 6.11 -10.32 6.51
CA LEU A 176 7.35 -10.87 7.08
C LEU A 176 8.33 -11.30 5.97
N GLY A 177 8.31 -10.63 4.82
CA GLY A 177 9.13 -10.97 3.67
C GLY A 177 8.91 -12.41 3.21
N ALA A 178 9.98 -13.21 3.07
CA ALA A 178 9.92 -14.59 2.60
C ALA A 178 9.10 -15.52 3.51
N LYS A 179 8.80 -15.13 4.76
CA LYS A 179 7.97 -15.91 5.70
C LYS A 179 6.47 -15.74 5.48
N GLY A 180 6.05 -14.80 4.61
CA GLY A 180 4.65 -14.48 4.36
C GLY A 180 4.13 -13.33 5.22
N ALA A 181 3.02 -13.52 5.95
CA ALA A 181 2.42 -12.48 6.76
C ALA A 181 1.73 -13.03 8.01
N ILE A 182 1.37 -12.14 8.93
CA ILE A 182 0.50 -12.41 10.08
C ILE A 182 -0.67 -11.44 10.04
N ALA A 183 -1.90 -11.95 10.05
CA ALA A 183 -3.09 -11.15 10.26
C ALA A 183 -3.52 -11.23 11.74
N PHE A 184 -3.79 -10.09 12.35
CA PHE A 184 -4.29 -9.99 13.71
C PHE A 184 -5.78 -9.66 13.70
N LYS A 185 -6.55 -10.39 14.48
CA LYS A 185 -7.95 -10.09 14.74
C LYS A 185 -8.23 -10.13 16.24
N LYS A 186 -9.35 -9.58 16.67
CA LYS A 186 -9.75 -9.59 18.07
C LYS A 186 -9.74 -11.04 18.58
N GLY A 187 -8.91 -11.30 19.59
CA GLY A 187 -8.77 -12.63 20.21
C GLY A 187 -7.74 -13.56 19.58
N GLY A 188 -6.98 -13.17 18.55
CA GLY A 188 -5.96 -14.06 18.01
C GLY A 188 -5.19 -13.53 16.80
N LYS A 189 -4.37 -14.43 16.25
CA LYS A 189 -3.62 -14.19 15.01
C LYS A 189 -3.77 -15.37 14.06
N ILE A 190 -3.66 -15.10 12.77
CA ILE A 190 -3.64 -16.09 11.69
C ILE A 190 -2.28 -15.94 10.98
N LEU A 191 -1.57 -17.05 10.86
CA LEU A 191 -0.33 -17.09 10.07
C LEU A 191 -0.71 -17.33 8.60
N LEU A 192 -0.12 -16.54 7.73
CA LEU A 192 -0.32 -16.56 6.28
C LEU A 192 1.03 -16.89 5.62
N PRO A 193 1.47 -18.16 5.63
CA PRO A 193 2.80 -18.52 5.18
C PRO A 193 2.96 -18.32 3.68
N ALA A 194 4.13 -17.85 3.25
CA ALA A 194 4.54 -17.84 1.85
C ALA A 194 5.33 -19.09 1.51
N ILE A 195 5.36 -19.44 0.21
CA ILE A 195 6.31 -20.42 -0.32
C ILE A 195 7.59 -19.67 -0.61
N PRO A 196 8.71 -19.97 0.09
CA PRO A 196 9.98 -19.29 -0.13
C PRO A 196 10.46 -19.42 -1.58
N VAL A 197 11.21 -18.41 -2.03
CA VAL A 197 11.91 -18.40 -3.32
C VAL A 197 13.39 -18.31 -3.00
N PRO A 198 14.26 -19.15 -3.60
CA PRO A 198 15.70 -19.02 -3.49
C PRO A 198 16.14 -17.61 -3.89
N GLU A 199 17.12 -17.03 -3.19
CA GLU A 199 17.55 -15.66 -3.42
C GLU A 199 18.12 -15.46 -4.84
N GLU A 200 18.78 -16.47 -5.35
CA GLU A 200 19.33 -16.53 -6.73
C GLU A 200 18.26 -16.47 -7.83
N ASP A 201 17.02 -16.85 -7.51
CA ASP A 201 15.92 -16.86 -8.48
C ASP A 201 15.14 -15.52 -8.46
N ILE A 202 15.41 -14.64 -7.50
CA ILE A 202 14.73 -13.36 -7.37
C ILE A 202 15.34 -12.34 -8.33
N ILE A 203 14.53 -11.90 -9.31
CA ILE A 203 14.94 -10.84 -10.25
C ILE A 203 14.75 -9.46 -9.64
N ASP A 204 13.59 -9.20 -9.00
CA ASP A 204 13.28 -7.93 -8.38
C ASP A 204 12.25 -8.12 -7.26
N SER A 205 12.53 -7.58 -6.09
CA SER A 205 11.61 -7.60 -4.94
C SER A 205 10.92 -6.25 -4.67
N VAL A 206 11.24 -5.21 -5.46
CA VAL A 206 10.67 -3.87 -5.28
C VAL A 206 9.17 -3.90 -5.58
N GLY A 207 8.37 -3.38 -4.65
CA GLY A 207 6.91 -3.34 -4.77
C GLY A 207 6.20 -4.64 -4.38
N SER A 208 6.92 -5.69 -3.94
CA SER A 208 6.28 -6.95 -3.50
C SER A 208 5.27 -6.74 -2.37
N GLY A 209 5.55 -5.81 -1.44
CA GLY A 209 4.61 -5.42 -0.38
C GLY A 209 3.34 -4.75 -0.91
N ASP A 210 3.46 -3.85 -1.90
CA ASP A 210 2.31 -3.22 -2.56
C ASP A 210 1.46 -4.25 -3.30
N ILE A 211 2.12 -5.21 -3.97
CA ILE A 211 1.49 -6.30 -4.71
C ILE A 211 0.75 -7.23 -3.75
N PHE A 212 1.39 -7.62 -2.66
CA PHE A 212 0.74 -8.39 -1.60
C PHE A 212 -0.50 -7.65 -1.08
N SER A 213 -0.36 -6.37 -0.75
CA SER A 213 -1.45 -5.56 -0.16
C SER A 213 -2.65 -5.43 -1.10
N ALA A 214 -2.40 -5.16 -2.39
CA ALA A 214 -3.44 -5.10 -3.41
C ALA A 214 -4.18 -6.43 -3.55
N SER A 215 -3.43 -7.53 -3.66
CA SER A 215 -3.96 -8.88 -3.86
C SER A 215 -4.72 -9.37 -2.63
N PHE A 216 -4.20 -9.09 -1.43
CA PHE A 216 -4.85 -9.42 -0.17
C PHE A 216 -6.21 -8.73 -0.04
N ALA A 217 -6.25 -7.41 -0.23
CA ALA A 217 -7.47 -6.64 -0.12
C ALA A 217 -8.50 -7.05 -1.17
N TYR A 218 -8.07 -7.30 -2.41
CA TYR A 218 -8.93 -7.79 -3.49
C TYR A 218 -9.59 -9.11 -3.11
N LYS A 219 -8.80 -10.10 -2.74
CA LYS A 219 -9.31 -11.42 -2.42
C LYS A 219 -10.15 -11.43 -1.13
N TYR A 220 -9.71 -10.68 -0.12
CA TYR A 220 -10.47 -10.53 1.12
C TYR A 220 -11.83 -9.88 0.89
N LYS A 221 -11.91 -8.86 0.02
CA LYS A 221 -13.18 -8.23 -0.35
C LYS A 221 -14.16 -9.20 -0.99
N GLN A 222 -13.66 -10.16 -1.77
CA GLN A 222 -14.48 -11.17 -2.44
C GLN A 222 -14.96 -12.27 -1.50
N THR A 223 -14.09 -12.73 -0.59
CA THR A 223 -14.32 -13.99 0.15
C THR A 223 -14.58 -13.78 1.63
N ASN A 224 -14.22 -12.63 2.18
CA ASN A 224 -14.19 -12.36 3.62
C ASN A 224 -13.41 -13.42 4.42
N ASN A 225 -12.44 -14.08 3.78
CA ASN A 225 -11.63 -15.16 4.35
C ASN A 225 -10.16 -14.76 4.35
N LEU A 226 -9.56 -14.64 5.55
CA LEU A 226 -8.17 -14.20 5.74
C LEU A 226 -7.15 -15.18 5.20
N GLU A 227 -7.37 -16.48 5.39
CA GLU A 227 -6.43 -17.51 4.97
C GLU A 227 -6.40 -17.60 3.44
N GLU A 228 -7.57 -17.53 2.80
CA GLU A 228 -7.69 -17.52 1.35
C GLU A 228 -7.07 -16.24 0.77
N ALA A 229 -7.35 -15.08 1.37
CA ALA A 229 -6.75 -13.81 0.96
C ALA A 229 -5.21 -13.83 1.10
N GLY A 230 -4.70 -14.39 2.19
CA GLY A 230 -3.27 -14.52 2.44
C GLY A 230 -2.58 -15.46 1.46
N ARG A 231 -3.15 -16.65 1.20
CA ARG A 231 -2.62 -17.59 0.19
C ARG A 231 -2.55 -16.94 -1.19
N PHE A 232 -3.65 -16.33 -1.61
CA PHE A 232 -3.72 -15.63 -2.89
C PHE A 232 -2.67 -14.52 -2.99
N ALA A 233 -2.58 -13.65 -1.98
CA ALA A 233 -1.64 -12.53 -1.97
C ALA A 233 -0.18 -13.00 -2.00
N ASN A 234 0.17 -14.03 -1.22
CA ASN A 234 1.51 -14.61 -1.23
C ASN A 234 1.85 -15.25 -2.58
N ALA A 235 0.90 -15.95 -3.21
CA ALA A 235 1.11 -16.56 -4.52
C ALA A 235 1.31 -15.50 -5.62
N VAL A 236 0.53 -14.41 -5.61
CA VAL A 236 0.72 -13.29 -6.54
C VAL A 236 2.06 -12.60 -6.30
N ALA A 237 2.38 -12.26 -5.05
CA ALA A 237 3.65 -11.61 -4.70
C ALA A 237 4.85 -12.48 -5.10
N ARG A 238 4.77 -13.80 -4.90
CA ARG A 238 5.79 -14.76 -5.32
C ARG A 238 6.02 -14.74 -6.84
N GLN A 239 4.96 -14.74 -7.65
CA GLN A 239 5.10 -14.67 -9.11
C GLN A 239 5.81 -13.39 -9.55
N CYS A 240 5.58 -12.26 -8.86
CA CYS A 240 6.20 -10.99 -9.21
C CYS A 240 7.72 -10.97 -9.00
N LEU A 241 8.25 -11.78 -8.09
CA LEU A 241 9.70 -11.85 -7.81
C LEU A 241 10.53 -12.30 -9.02
N PHE A 242 9.91 -12.99 -9.98
CA PHE A 242 10.57 -13.48 -11.20
C PHE A 242 10.56 -12.49 -12.37
N TYR A 243 10.14 -11.23 -12.14
CA TYR A 243 10.07 -10.19 -13.16
C TYR A 243 10.68 -8.89 -12.66
N LYS A 244 11.20 -8.07 -13.58
CA LYS A 244 11.43 -6.67 -13.28
C LYS A 244 10.10 -5.98 -13.00
N SER A 245 10.09 -5.04 -12.08
CA SER A 245 8.86 -4.38 -11.61
C SER A 245 8.00 -3.74 -12.71
N GLU A 246 8.59 -3.40 -13.86
CA GLU A 246 7.87 -2.86 -15.04
C GLU A 246 7.23 -3.92 -15.93
N ASP A 247 7.71 -5.18 -15.86
CA ASP A 247 7.33 -6.30 -16.74
C ASP A 247 6.49 -7.38 -16.03
N ILE A 248 5.99 -7.11 -14.83
CA ILE A 248 5.25 -8.07 -14.01
C ILE A 248 4.07 -8.67 -14.78
N LYS A 249 4.05 -10.01 -14.83
CA LYS A 249 2.97 -10.82 -15.41
C LYS A 249 2.49 -11.84 -14.38
N ILE A 250 1.18 -11.96 -14.26
CA ILE A 250 0.54 -12.90 -13.33
C ILE A 250 -0.17 -13.96 -14.13
N ASP A 251 0.14 -15.21 -13.84
CA ASP A 251 -0.61 -16.35 -14.32
C ASP A 251 -1.66 -16.75 -13.29
N LEU A 252 -2.90 -16.28 -13.50
CA LEU A 252 -4.00 -16.52 -12.58
C LEU A 252 -4.34 -18.02 -12.44
N SER A 253 -4.02 -18.85 -13.43
CA SER A 253 -4.27 -20.31 -13.37
C SER A 253 -3.40 -21.02 -12.33
N LYS A 254 -2.28 -20.41 -11.94
CA LYS A 254 -1.34 -20.92 -10.92
C LYS A 254 -1.60 -20.42 -9.52
N LEU A 255 -2.70 -19.70 -9.29
CA LEU A 255 -3.04 -19.10 -7.99
C LEU A 255 -4.08 -19.92 -7.20
N GLN A 256 -4.40 -21.12 -7.68
CA GLN A 256 -5.34 -22.04 -7.02
C GLN A 256 -4.71 -22.76 -5.83
#